data_c875deca019d449ab9e6b1350818dccf
#
_entry.id   c875deca019d449ab9e6b1350818dccf
#
_cell.length_a   1.000
_cell.length_b   1.000
_cell.length_c   1.000
_cell.angle_alpha   90.00
_cell.angle_beta   90.00
_cell.angle_gamma   90.00
#
_symmetry.space_group_name_H-M   'P 1'
#
loop_
_entity.id
_entity.type
_entity.pdbx_description
1 polymer ?
#
loop_
_entity_poly.entity_id
_entity_poly.type
_entity_poly.pdbx_seq_one_letter_code
_entity_poly.pdbx_strand_id
1 'polypeptide(L)'
;FDLEKEDQELCSEITADRRFYLYTDDDGKLNQVLIPVSDDIQLHIFKDSNNKYKFQTLPINYTEYTETVAIEITESVSHDISKATGDVTLAALLKSIFTEGVNFRKMQKGDLIALEYSQKAYLGRPLGMPDLKAAMVQIDGTSYFRFKNPKDDKYYDEKGTGFTKSYFFQIPLTFKQISS
;
A
#
# COMPACT_ATOMS: atom_id res chain seq x y z
N PHE A 1 -0.23 16.80 -26.99
CA PHE A 1 -1.57 16.21 -26.94
C PHE A 1 -2.56 17.28 -26.52
N ASP A 2 -3.59 17.54 -27.35
CA ASP A 2 -4.76 18.29 -26.90
C ASP A 2 -5.63 17.29 -26.09
N LEU A 3 -5.42 17.30 -24.77
CA LEU A 3 -6.21 16.50 -23.84
C LEU A 3 -7.55 17.19 -23.58
N GLU A 4 -8.64 16.43 -23.59
CA GLU A 4 -9.94 16.92 -23.12
C GLU A 4 -9.85 17.28 -21.63
N LYS A 5 -10.76 18.11 -21.15
CA LYS A 5 -10.72 18.61 -19.78
C LYS A 5 -10.76 17.48 -18.73
N GLU A 6 -11.54 16.42 -18.98
CA GLU A 6 -11.62 15.24 -18.11
C GLU A 6 -10.29 14.48 -18.05
N ASP A 7 -9.59 14.36 -19.17
CA ASP A 7 -8.27 13.73 -19.24
C ASP A 7 -7.19 14.56 -18.55
N GLN A 8 -7.30 15.89 -18.59
CA GLN A 8 -6.39 16.79 -17.85
C GLN A 8 -6.60 16.66 -16.35
N GLU A 9 -7.84 16.55 -15.88
CA GLU A 9 -8.17 16.33 -14.48
C GLU A 9 -7.58 14.99 -14.00
N LEU A 10 -7.76 13.92 -14.77
CA LEU A 10 -7.22 12.59 -14.47
C LEU A 10 -5.68 12.60 -14.42
N CYS A 11 -5.02 13.27 -15.35
CA CYS A 11 -3.57 13.43 -15.33
C CYS A 11 -3.05 14.19 -14.09
N SER A 12 -3.88 15.08 -13.50
CA SER A 12 -3.50 15.81 -12.29
C SER A 12 -3.47 14.95 -11.02
N GLU A 13 -4.09 13.77 -11.05
CA GLU A 13 -4.07 12.79 -9.97
C GLU A 13 -2.78 11.95 -9.93
N ILE A 14 -1.94 12.03 -10.97
CA ILE A 14 -0.67 11.29 -11.02
C ILE A 14 0.29 11.90 -9.98
N THR A 15 0.67 11.10 -9.00
CA THR A 15 1.63 11.50 -7.95
C THR A 15 3.05 11.11 -8.32
N ALA A 16 4.04 11.80 -7.75
CA ALA A 16 5.46 11.63 -8.09
C ALA A 16 6.03 10.24 -7.74
N ASP A 17 5.39 9.50 -6.85
CA ASP A 17 5.78 8.15 -6.40
C ASP A 17 5.08 7.03 -7.19
N ARG A 18 4.19 7.37 -8.13
CA ARG A 18 3.55 6.40 -9.01
C ARG A 18 4.54 5.82 -10.01
N ARG A 19 4.54 4.49 -10.11
CA ARG A 19 5.33 3.76 -11.12
C ARG A 19 4.56 3.74 -12.43
N PHE A 20 5.28 3.91 -13.52
CA PHE A 20 4.75 3.73 -14.87
C PHE A 20 5.54 2.65 -15.60
N TYR A 21 4.92 2.05 -16.62
CA TYR A 21 5.48 0.95 -17.38
C TYR A 21 5.67 1.40 -18.82
N LEU A 22 6.92 1.28 -19.31
CA LEU A 22 7.31 1.59 -20.67
C LEU A 22 7.50 0.30 -21.45
N TYR A 23 6.93 0.23 -22.64
CA TYR A 23 7.14 -0.86 -23.58
C TYR A 23 7.72 -0.29 -24.84
N THR A 24 8.84 -0.86 -25.27
CA THR A 24 9.53 -0.51 -26.52
C THR A 24 9.31 -1.59 -27.56
N ASP A 25 9.43 -1.21 -28.84
CA ASP A 25 9.53 -2.15 -29.94
C ASP A 25 10.94 -2.78 -30.00
N ASP A 26 11.15 -3.67 -30.99
CA ASP A 26 12.43 -4.37 -31.18
C ASP A 26 13.59 -3.42 -31.52
N ASP A 27 13.28 -2.23 -32.05
CA ASP A 27 14.25 -1.17 -32.33
C ASP A 27 14.53 -0.28 -31.10
N GLY A 28 13.91 -0.56 -29.95
CA GLY A 28 14.05 0.21 -28.74
C GLY A 28 13.26 1.53 -28.73
N LYS A 29 12.36 1.75 -29.71
CA LYS A 29 11.50 2.93 -29.75
C LYS A 29 10.28 2.73 -28.88
N LEU A 30 9.84 3.81 -28.21
CA LEU A 30 8.65 3.77 -27.38
C LEU A 30 7.42 3.35 -28.20
N ASN A 31 6.77 2.26 -27.76
CA ASN A 31 5.55 1.74 -28.36
C ASN A 31 4.32 2.10 -27.54
N GLN A 32 4.37 1.87 -26.21
CA GLN A 32 3.27 2.19 -25.33
C GLN A 32 3.74 2.50 -23.91
N VAL A 33 2.89 3.23 -23.17
CA VAL A 33 3.09 3.56 -21.75
C VAL A 33 1.80 3.25 -20.99
N LEU A 34 1.94 2.61 -19.82
CA LEU A 34 0.88 2.44 -18.87
C LEU A 34 1.22 3.23 -17.61
N ILE A 35 0.32 4.10 -17.20
CA ILE A 35 0.49 4.96 -16.02
C ILE A 35 -0.68 4.73 -15.07
N PRO A 36 -0.52 3.95 -13.98
CA PRO A 36 -1.53 3.82 -12.96
C PRO A 36 -1.84 5.18 -12.32
N VAL A 37 -3.08 5.62 -12.37
CA VAL A 37 -3.56 6.86 -11.74
C VAL A 37 -4.11 6.57 -10.35
N SER A 38 -4.90 5.51 -10.24
CA SER A 38 -5.39 4.97 -8.97
C SER A 38 -5.09 3.48 -8.86
N ASP A 39 -5.65 2.79 -7.89
CA ASP A 39 -5.54 1.33 -7.79
C ASP A 39 -6.45 0.57 -8.78
N ASP A 40 -7.36 1.29 -9.45
CA ASP A 40 -8.37 0.69 -10.33
C ASP A 40 -8.28 1.19 -11.78
N ILE A 41 -7.62 2.33 -12.04
CA ILE A 41 -7.59 3.02 -13.34
C ILE A 41 -6.17 3.38 -13.73
N GLN A 42 -5.85 3.19 -15.00
CA GLN A 42 -4.58 3.57 -15.62
C GLN A 42 -4.78 4.30 -16.94
N LEU A 43 -3.85 5.18 -17.26
CA LEU A 43 -3.71 5.79 -18.56
C LEU A 43 -2.88 4.86 -19.46
N HIS A 44 -3.34 4.65 -20.68
CA HIS A 44 -2.65 3.92 -21.70
C HIS A 44 -2.37 4.85 -22.88
N ILE A 45 -1.10 5.12 -23.11
CA ILE A 45 -0.62 5.86 -24.27
C ILE A 45 -0.01 4.83 -25.21
N PHE A 46 -0.45 4.79 -26.46
CA PHE A 46 -0.01 3.79 -27.44
C PHE A 46 0.03 4.37 -28.85
N LYS A 47 0.77 3.73 -29.73
CA LYS A 47 0.77 4.08 -31.16
C LYS A 47 -0.36 3.36 -31.89
N ASP A 48 -1.12 4.12 -32.67
CA ASP A 48 -2.13 3.56 -33.58
C ASP A 48 -1.50 3.00 -34.85
N SER A 49 -2.34 2.44 -35.74
CA SER A 49 -1.92 1.90 -37.04
C SER A 49 -1.25 2.91 -37.99
N ASN A 50 -1.45 4.21 -37.72
CA ASN A 50 -0.84 5.31 -38.47
C ASN A 50 0.44 5.84 -37.80
N ASN A 51 0.97 5.10 -36.82
CA ASN A 51 2.15 5.46 -36.02
C ASN A 51 1.99 6.79 -35.23
N LYS A 52 0.74 7.16 -34.90
CA LYS A 52 0.41 8.31 -34.11
C LYS A 52 0.09 7.86 -32.67
N TYR A 53 0.58 8.60 -31.70
CA TYR A 53 0.24 8.32 -30.31
C TYR A 53 -1.22 8.65 -30.02
N LYS A 54 -1.88 7.68 -29.42
CA LYS A 54 -3.25 7.76 -28.87
C LYS A 54 -3.22 7.59 -27.38
N PHE A 55 -4.29 8.01 -26.75
CA PHE A 55 -4.49 8.00 -25.32
C PHE A 55 -5.87 7.40 -25.03
N GLN A 56 -5.93 6.58 -23.98
CA GLN A 56 -7.19 6.03 -23.46
C GLN A 56 -7.04 5.69 -21.99
N THR A 57 -8.16 5.61 -21.29
CA THR A 57 -8.24 5.13 -19.92
C THR A 57 -8.61 3.65 -19.91
N LEU A 58 -7.90 2.86 -19.11
CA LEU A 58 -8.15 1.43 -18.96
C LEU A 58 -8.32 1.06 -17.47
N PRO A 59 -9.18 0.09 -17.13
CA PRO A 59 -9.17 -0.50 -15.80
C PRO A 59 -7.87 -1.26 -15.55
N ILE A 60 -7.42 -1.29 -14.30
CA ILE A 60 -6.31 -2.12 -13.87
C ILE A 60 -6.85 -3.50 -13.48
N ASN A 61 -6.47 -4.52 -14.23
CA ASN A 61 -6.74 -5.90 -13.88
C ASN A 61 -5.61 -6.40 -12.97
N TYR A 62 -5.84 -6.33 -11.67
CA TYR A 62 -4.90 -6.82 -10.66
C TYR A 62 -5.25 -8.26 -10.23
N THR A 63 -4.27 -8.94 -9.67
CA THR A 63 -4.47 -10.15 -8.87
C THR A 63 -4.40 -9.77 -7.40
N GLU A 64 -5.14 -10.47 -6.54
CA GLU A 64 -5.03 -10.32 -5.09
C GLU A 64 -4.54 -11.63 -4.49
N TYR A 65 -3.62 -11.54 -3.54
CA TYR A 65 -3.10 -12.69 -2.79
C TYR A 65 -3.08 -12.37 -1.30
N THR A 66 -3.18 -13.42 -0.50
CA THR A 66 -3.08 -13.33 0.96
C THR A 66 -1.80 -14.00 1.42
N GLU A 67 -1.07 -13.34 2.27
CA GLU A 67 0.14 -13.85 2.89
C GLU A 67 0.02 -13.88 4.41
N THR A 68 0.63 -14.90 5.01
CA THR A 68 0.82 -15.02 6.45
C THR A 68 2.30 -15.12 6.74
N VAL A 69 2.81 -14.24 7.60
CA VAL A 69 4.21 -14.20 7.97
C VAL A 69 4.38 -14.18 9.49
N ALA A 70 5.33 -14.96 9.99
CA ALA A 70 5.77 -14.93 11.39
C ALA A 70 7.19 -14.38 11.44
N ILE A 71 7.43 -13.42 12.31
CA ILE A 71 8.67 -12.63 12.39
C ILE A 71 9.15 -12.61 13.84
N GLU A 72 10.36 -13.05 14.07
CA GLU A 72 11.06 -12.83 15.34
C GLU A 72 11.80 -11.48 15.26
N ILE A 73 11.64 -10.67 16.29
CA ILE A 73 12.31 -9.36 16.37
C ILE A 73 13.80 -9.56 16.61
N THR A 74 14.60 -9.02 15.72
CA THR A 74 16.06 -9.06 15.77
C THR A 74 16.71 -7.70 15.93
N GLU A 75 16.15 -6.69 15.25
CA GLU A 75 16.64 -5.31 15.26
C GLU A 75 15.53 -4.32 15.66
N SER A 76 14.48 -4.24 14.87
CA SER A 76 13.32 -3.39 15.16
C SER A 76 12.09 -3.86 14.40
N VAL A 77 10.91 -3.53 14.92
CA VAL A 77 9.62 -3.85 14.30
C VAL A 77 9.57 -3.42 12.82
N SER A 78 10.00 -2.20 12.52
CA SER A 78 9.95 -1.69 11.14
C SER A 78 10.96 -2.37 10.23
N HIS A 79 12.17 -2.60 10.71
CA HIS A 79 13.23 -3.27 9.95
C HIS A 79 12.85 -4.72 9.65
N ASP A 80 12.48 -5.47 10.68
CA ASP A 80 12.24 -6.91 10.57
C ASP A 80 10.98 -7.21 9.74
N ILE A 81 9.91 -6.41 9.86
CA ILE A 81 8.73 -6.52 9.00
C ILE A 81 9.09 -6.21 7.54
N SER A 82 9.77 -5.10 7.28
CA SER A 82 10.15 -4.73 5.92
C SER A 82 11.09 -5.75 5.27
N LYS A 83 12.01 -6.33 6.04
CA LYS A 83 12.91 -7.38 5.58
C LYS A 83 12.17 -8.67 5.23
N ALA A 84 11.17 -9.04 6.03
CA ALA A 84 10.41 -10.27 5.84
C ALA A 84 9.38 -10.18 4.71
N THR A 85 8.75 -9.01 4.53
CA THR A 85 7.62 -8.82 3.60
C THR A 85 7.97 -8.02 2.34
N GLY A 86 9.08 -7.29 2.35
CA GLY A 86 9.40 -6.31 1.30
C GLY A 86 8.55 -5.04 1.36
N ASP A 87 7.63 -4.91 2.33
CA ASP A 87 6.73 -3.77 2.46
C ASP A 87 7.05 -2.93 3.70
N VAL A 88 7.29 -1.64 3.48
CA VAL A 88 7.64 -0.68 4.55
C VAL A 88 6.42 -0.13 5.28
N THR A 89 5.22 -0.30 4.71
CA THR A 89 3.98 0.28 5.25
C THR A 89 3.31 -0.62 6.28
N LEU A 90 3.52 -1.94 6.20
CA LEU A 90 2.94 -2.92 7.13
C LEU A 90 3.29 -2.66 8.59
N ALA A 91 4.51 -2.19 8.86
CA ALA A 91 4.91 -1.84 10.23
C ALA A 91 4.15 -0.64 10.78
N ALA A 92 3.84 0.34 9.95
CA ALA A 92 3.02 1.49 10.33
C ALA A 92 1.55 1.07 10.54
N LEU A 93 1.02 0.23 9.65
CA LEU A 93 -0.31 -0.34 9.81
C LEU A 93 -0.43 -1.15 11.10
N LEU A 94 0.53 -2.03 11.37
CA LEU A 94 0.56 -2.81 12.62
C LEU A 94 0.52 -1.88 13.83
N LYS A 95 1.40 -0.88 13.89
CA LYS A 95 1.44 0.07 15.01
C LYS A 95 0.12 0.82 15.16
N SER A 96 -0.55 1.17 14.06
CA SER A 96 -1.81 1.92 14.09
C SER A 96 -2.97 1.13 14.71
N ILE A 97 -3.02 -0.18 14.50
CA ILE A 97 -4.09 -1.03 15.03
C ILE A 97 -3.86 -1.47 16.48
N PHE A 98 -2.61 -1.37 16.96
CA PHE A 98 -2.24 -1.71 18.35
C PHE A 98 -1.95 -0.46 19.20
N THR A 99 -2.36 0.72 18.78
CA THR A 99 -2.13 1.98 19.52
C THR A 99 -2.61 1.89 20.97
N GLU A 100 -3.73 1.20 21.16
CA GLU A 100 -4.28 0.91 22.48
C GLU A 100 -3.84 -0.48 22.95
N GLY A 101 -3.21 -0.54 24.09
CA GLY A 101 -2.88 -1.77 24.81
C GLY A 101 -1.49 -2.36 24.53
N VAL A 102 -0.75 -1.91 23.49
CA VAL A 102 0.59 -2.42 23.18
C VAL A 102 1.61 -1.29 23.11
N ASN A 103 2.66 -1.41 23.89
CA ASN A 103 3.79 -0.48 23.83
C ASN A 103 4.97 -1.10 23.06
N PHE A 104 5.05 -0.82 21.76
CA PHE A 104 6.11 -1.32 20.89
C PHE A 104 7.54 -0.92 21.33
N ARG A 105 7.70 0.10 22.17
CA ARG A 105 9.02 0.47 22.72
C ARG A 105 9.55 -0.57 23.73
N LYS A 106 8.69 -1.46 24.23
CA LYS A 106 9.06 -2.55 25.12
C LYS A 106 9.46 -3.83 24.36
N MET A 107 9.24 -3.88 23.04
CA MET A 107 9.63 -5.04 22.26
C MET A 107 11.13 -5.22 22.29
N GLN A 108 11.53 -6.46 22.48
CA GLN A 108 12.93 -6.88 22.59
C GLN A 108 13.23 -7.95 21.54
N LYS A 109 14.52 -8.22 21.37
CA LYS A 109 14.98 -9.34 20.56
C LYS A 109 14.41 -10.65 21.10
N GLY A 110 13.82 -11.45 20.19
CA GLY A 110 13.14 -12.69 20.53
C GLY A 110 11.61 -12.56 20.67
N ASP A 111 11.05 -11.35 20.79
CA ASP A 111 9.61 -11.14 20.71
C ASP A 111 9.09 -11.48 19.31
N LEU A 112 7.81 -11.82 19.19
CA LEU A 112 7.23 -12.32 17.95
C LEU A 112 6.15 -11.40 17.40
N ILE A 113 6.07 -11.35 16.07
CA ILE A 113 4.98 -10.73 15.32
C ILE A 113 4.48 -11.77 14.31
N ALA A 114 3.15 -11.91 14.20
CA ALA A 114 2.54 -12.61 13.09
C ALA A 114 1.55 -11.68 12.38
N LEU A 115 1.57 -11.68 11.06
CA LEU A 115 0.70 -10.86 10.21
C LEU A 115 0.02 -11.73 9.19
N GLU A 116 -1.28 -11.49 8.96
CA GLU A 116 -2.02 -11.96 7.80
C GLU A 116 -2.55 -10.73 7.07
N TYR A 117 -2.18 -10.58 5.80
CA TYR A 117 -2.58 -9.43 4.98
C TYR A 117 -2.87 -9.86 3.55
N SER A 118 -3.77 -9.14 2.88
CA SER A 118 -3.93 -9.24 1.44
C SER A 118 -3.24 -8.09 0.72
N GLN A 119 -2.74 -8.38 -0.48
CA GLN A 119 -2.04 -7.44 -1.33
C GLN A 119 -2.51 -7.59 -2.77
N LYS A 120 -2.89 -6.48 -3.38
CA LYS A 120 -3.09 -6.40 -4.82
C LYS A 120 -1.73 -6.42 -5.53
N ALA A 121 -1.67 -7.08 -6.69
CA ALA A 121 -0.49 -7.09 -7.56
C ALA A 121 -0.88 -6.77 -9.00
N TYR A 122 -0.10 -5.92 -9.63
CA TYR A 122 -0.23 -5.56 -11.02
C TYR A 122 1.13 -5.71 -11.72
N LEU A 123 1.13 -6.42 -12.84
CA LEU A 123 2.35 -6.74 -13.60
C LEU A 123 3.49 -7.30 -12.73
N GLY A 124 3.13 -8.19 -11.80
CA GLY A 124 4.08 -8.86 -10.90
C GLY A 124 4.64 -7.97 -9.77
N ARG A 125 4.01 -6.83 -9.49
CA ARG A 125 4.43 -5.91 -8.42
C ARG A 125 3.27 -5.52 -7.53
N PRO A 126 3.53 -5.24 -6.23
CA PRO A 126 2.51 -4.71 -5.33
C PRO A 126 1.87 -3.45 -5.89
N LEU A 127 0.54 -3.38 -5.79
CA LEU A 127 -0.29 -2.24 -6.17
C LEU A 127 -1.09 -1.78 -4.95
N GLY A 128 -1.00 -0.50 -4.62
CA GLY A 128 -1.67 0.08 -3.46
C GLY A 128 -1.09 -0.39 -2.12
N MET A 129 -1.79 -0.08 -1.05
CA MET A 129 -1.41 -0.48 0.30
C MET A 129 -1.94 -1.89 0.62
N PRO A 130 -1.17 -2.70 1.38
CA PRO A 130 -1.67 -3.99 1.87
C PRO A 130 -2.85 -3.79 2.82
N ASP A 131 -3.77 -4.74 2.83
CA ASP A 131 -4.89 -4.79 3.76
C ASP A 131 -4.60 -5.82 4.87
N LEU A 132 -4.25 -5.33 6.05
CA LEU A 132 -3.94 -6.16 7.20
C LEU A 132 -5.22 -6.79 7.76
N LYS A 133 -5.34 -8.12 7.65
CA LYS A 133 -6.53 -8.89 8.05
C LYS A 133 -6.48 -9.31 9.51
N ALA A 134 -5.33 -9.81 9.94
CA ALA A 134 -5.09 -10.21 11.31
C ALA A 134 -3.65 -9.93 11.72
N ALA A 135 -3.44 -9.68 12.99
CA ALA A 135 -2.11 -9.52 13.55
C ALA A 135 -2.02 -10.04 14.97
N MET A 136 -0.86 -10.59 15.30
CA MET A 136 -0.46 -10.95 16.65
C MET A 136 0.86 -10.26 16.98
N VAL A 137 0.96 -9.74 18.18
CA VAL A 137 2.19 -9.20 18.74
C VAL A 137 2.41 -9.86 20.10
N GLN A 138 3.56 -10.48 20.30
CA GLN A 138 3.96 -11.07 21.58
C GLN A 138 5.11 -10.23 22.14
N ILE A 139 4.93 -9.75 23.37
CA ILE A 139 5.92 -8.99 24.13
C ILE A 139 6.09 -9.65 25.48
N ASP A 140 7.29 -10.02 25.83
CA ASP A 140 7.62 -10.65 27.11
C ASP A 140 6.69 -11.85 27.42
N GLY A 141 6.48 -12.70 26.39
CA GLY A 141 5.64 -13.88 26.47
C GLY A 141 4.12 -13.63 26.47
N THR A 142 3.67 -12.36 26.51
CA THR A 142 2.25 -12.01 26.45
C THR A 142 1.83 -11.71 25.01
N SER A 143 0.83 -12.41 24.51
CA SER A 143 0.30 -12.25 23.15
C SER A 143 -0.92 -11.34 23.11
N TYR A 144 -0.93 -10.45 22.12
CA TYR A 144 -2.02 -9.52 21.81
C TYR A 144 -2.48 -9.75 20.38
N PHE A 145 -3.77 -9.84 20.16
CA PHE A 145 -4.35 -10.14 18.84
C PHE A 145 -5.21 -8.99 18.35
N ARG A 146 -5.25 -8.83 17.01
CA ARG A 146 -6.18 -7.96 16.30
C ARG A 146 -6.68 -8.67 15.06
N PHE A 147 -8.00 -8.68 14.90
CA PHE A 147 -8.70 -9.27 13.76
C PHE A 147 -9.57 -8.23 13.11
N LYS A 148 -9.42 -8.06 11.80
CA LYS A 148 -10.24 -7.15 11.02
C LYS A 148 -11.61 -7.77 10.76
N ASN A 149 -12.68 -7.07 11.13
CA ASN A 149 -14.04 -7.50 10.80
C ASN A 149 -14.41 -6.95 9.40
N PRO A 150 -14.69 -7.83 8.42
CA PRO A 150 -14.99 -7.41 7.04
C PRO A 150 -16.31 -6.65 6.90
N LYS A 151 -17.18 -6.65 7.92
CA LYS A 151 -18.48 -5.96 7.86
C LYS A 151 -18.39 -4.47 8.18
N ASP A 152 -17.47 -4.06 9.04
CA ASP A 152 -17.36 -2.68 9.51
C ASP A 152 -15.94 -2.11 9.42
N ASP A 153 -15.00 -2.88 8.85
CA ASP A 153 -13.60 -2.51 8.63
C ASP A 153 -12.83 -2.15 9.91
N LYS A 154 -13.36 -2.56 11.08
CA LYS A 154 -12.75 -2.31 12.39
C LYS A 154 -11.96 -3.51 12.88
N TYR A 155 -11.05 -3.26 13.83
CA TYR A 155 -10.27 -4.30 14.48
C TYR A 155 -10.84 -4.65 15.86
N TYR A 156 -10.76 -5.93 16.18
CA TYR A 156 -11.22 -6.51 17.44
C TYR A 156 -10.17 -7.43 18.02
N ASP A 157 -10.11 -7.53 19.36
CA ASP A 157 -9.34 -8.57 20.01
C ASP A 157 -10.08 -9.92 20.01
N GLU A 158 -9.47 -10.93 20.62
CA GLU A 158 -10.05 -12.28 20.76
C GLU A 158 -11.33 -12.32 21.60
N LYS A 159 -11.63 -11.25 22.36
CA LYS A 159 -12.85 -11.12 23.18
C LYS A 159 -13.94 -10.30 22.48
N GLY A 160 -13.66 -9.79 21.28
CA GLY A 160 -14.58 -8.96 20.54
C GLY A 160 -14.59 -7.48 20.98
N THR A 161 -13.58 -7.04 21.75
CA THR A 161 -13.41 -5.62 22.08
C THR A 161 -12.92 -4.89 20.84
N GLY A 162 -13.67 -3.86 20.43
CA GLY A 162 -13.35 -3.10 19.22
C GLY A 162 -12.26 -2.04 19.45
N PHE A 163 -11.41 -1.86 18.46
CA PHE A 163 -10.36 -0.84 18.42
C PHE A 163 -10.47 0.00 17.16
N THR A 164 -10.31 1.31 17.31
CA THR A 164 -10.30 2.23 16.17
C THR A 164 -8.87 2.42 15.68
N LYS A 165 -8.66 2.40 14.36
CA LYS A 165 -7.36 2.76 13.77
C LYS A 165 -7.02 4.20 14.14
N SER A 166 -5.88 4.40 14.81
CA SER A 166 -5.34 5.74 15.01
C SER A 166 -4.35 6.04 13.88
N TYR A 167 -4.73 6.93 12.97
CA TYR A 167 -3.82 7.38 11.92
C TYR A 167 -2.80 8.36 12.50
N PHE A 168 -1.54 7.95 12.62
CA PHE A 168 -0.44 8.83 13.02
C PHE A 168 -0.01 9.80 11.91
N PHE A 169 -0.42 9.56 10.69
CA PHE A 169 -0.15 10.45 9.57
C PHE A 169 -1.39 11.27 9.27
N GLN A 170 -1.47 12.46 9.87
CA GLN A 170 -2.22 13.53 9.24
C GLN A 170 -1.47 13.86 7.95
N ILE A 171 -2.17 13.83 6.82
CA ILE A 171 -1.66 14.38 5.57
C ILE A 171 -1.17 15.79 5.91
N PRO A 172 0.10 16.15 5.65
CA PRO A 172 0.56 17.52 5.91
C PRO A 172 -0.41 18.46 5.21
N LEU A 173 -1.02 19.36 5.97
CA LEU A 173 -1.83 20.41 5.38
C LEU A 173 -0.97 21.09 4.32
N THR A 174 -1.48 21.18 3.11
CA THR A 174 -0.83 21.96 2.05
C THR A 174 -0.83 23.42 2.48
N PHE A 175 0.26 23.87 3.12
CA PHE A 175 0.44 25.26 3.45
C PHE A 175 0.65 26.03 2.15
N LYS A 176 -0.28 26.88 1.80
CA LYS A 176 -0.11 27.82 0.68
C LYS A 176 0.87 28.93 0.97
N GLN A 177 1.13 29.22 2.23
CA GLN A 177 2.09 30.28 2.64
C GLN A 177 2.44 30.16 4.14
N ILE A 178 3.72 30.22 4.47
CA ILE A 178 4.20 30.54 5.81
C ILE A 178 4.51 32.05 5.77
N SER A 179 3.69 32.85 6.44
CA SER A 179 4.04 34.25 6.68
C SER A 179 4.93 34.31 7.91
N SER A 180 6.13 34.85 7.74
CA SER A 180 7.03 35.30 8.83
C SER A 180 6.54 36.57 9.48
#